data_0104c6c950dba9d6bb9aaf1a567cac91
#
_entry.id   0104c6c950dba9d6bb9aaf1a567cac91
#
_cell.length_a   1.000
_cell.length_b   1.000
_cell.length_c   1.000
_cell.angle_alpha   90.00
_cell.angle_beta   90.00
_cell.angle_gamma   90.00
#
_symmetry.space_group_name_H-M   'P 1'
#
loop_
_entity.id
_entity.type
_entity.pdbx_description
1 polymer ?
#
loop_
_entity_poly.entity_id
_entity_poly.type
_entity_poly.pdbx_seq_one_letter_code
_entity_poly.pdbx_strand_id
1 'polypeptide(L)'
;MEDESVRIDPWSSNQSTDYARIIDQFGLSSLSGLDLPAPTKLHRRGIVFAHRDLDVILGAHQRKESFGVLTGLMPSGRMHLGHSMVIEQVRYYQEMGADVTIAVADLESQATRGISLNEGKEIARKDYVANYAALGLLSDSTEVYFQSQRSAVQRLGFQLGKRTNLNEFESIYGFSGETNLAHVQAPMVQVGDILHPQLDEYGGLRPIVVPVGVDQDPHLRLCRGLAGKTNWFNVNDRKNGGLRITVSVMDDNQSIVAGDKASKKAVFGQIVDALKHLGYSDIMVEDIVSQANANPTIYNDLIFDFLKLMLLKIIYY
;
A
#
# COMPACT_ATOMS: atom_id res chain seq x y z
N MET A 1 26.13 -25.52 11.71
CA MET A 1 26.00 -24.50 10.66
C MET A 1 24.95 -23.53 11.15
N GLU A 2 25.39 -22.39 11.62
CA GLU A 2 24.47 -21.33 12.03
C GLU A 2 23.67 -20.89 10.81
N ASP A 3 22.38 -20.89 10.96
CA ASP A 3 21.42 -20.43 9.94
C ASP A 3 21.51 -18.89 9.91
N GLU A 4 22.45 -18.38 9.09
CA GLU A 4 22.56 -16.93 8.89
C GLU A 4 21.31 -16.44 8.16
N SER A 5 20.37 -15.94 8.94
CA SER A 5 19.20 -15.25 8.40
C SER A 5 19.66 -14.09 7.50
N VAL A 6 19.12 -13.98 6.29
CA VAL A 6 19.38 -12.82 5.42
C VAL A 6 18.81 -11.58 6.10
N ARG A 7 19.67 -10.70 6.56
CA ARG A 7 19.26 -9.41 7.11
C ARG A 7 19.19 -8.40 5.98
N ILE A 8 18.00 -7.90 5.68
CA ILE A 8 17.80 -6.83 4.71
C ILE A 8 17.97 -5.49 5.44
N ASP A 9 18.91 -4.67 4.97
CA ASP A 9 19.09 -3.30 5.41
C ASP A 9 18.37 -2.37 4.42
N PRO A 10 17.29 -1.70 4.83
CA PRO A 10 16.52 -0.81 3.94
C PRO A 10 17.29 0.43 3.48
N TRP A 11 18.47 0.68 4.05
CA TRP A 11 19.32 1.82 3.71
C TRP A 11 20.52 1.46 2.81
N SER A 12 20.67 0.16 2.46
CA SER A 12 21.77 -0.40 1.70
C SER A 12 21.28 -1.20 0.50
N SER A 13 21.90 -1.01 -0.66
CA SER A 13 21.60 -1.75 -1.89
C SER A 13 22.50 -2.97 -2.13
N ASN A 14 23.37 -3.33 -1.18
CA ASN A 14 24.27 -4.49 -1.30
C ASN A 14 23.57 -5.75 -0.78
N GLN A 15 22.97 -6.55 -1.66
CA GLN A 15 22.22 -7.74 -1.25
C GLN A 15 22.60 -8.99 -2.02
N SER A 16 22.39 -10.13 -1.34
CA SER A 16 22.55 -11.48 -1.87
C SER A 16 21.65 -11.73 -3.08
N THR A 17 22.18 -12.47 -4.07
CA THR A 17 21.45 -12.89 -5.26
C THR A 17 20.67 -14.20 -5.09
N ASP A 18 20.55 -14.73 -3.89
CA ASP A 18 19.79 -15.95 -3.62
C ASP A 18 18.28 -15.62 -3.47
N TYR A 19 17.61 -15.50 -4.59
CA TYR A 19 16.18 -15.18 -4.67
C TYR A 19 15.30 -16.25 -4.03
N ALA A 20 15.67 -17.54 -4.12
CA ALA A 20 14.88 -18.62 -3.54
C ALA A 20 14.86 -18.51 -2.00
N ARG A 21 16.00 -18.21 -1.40
CA ARG A 21 16.11 -17.97 0.03
C ARG A 21 15.35 -16.73 0.48
N ILE A 22 15.37 -15.64 -0.30
CA ILE A 22 14.61 -14.43 -0.01
C ILE A 22 13.11 -14.71 -0.05
N ILE A 23 12.62 -15.42 -1.07
CA ILE A 23 11.21 -15.80 -1.19
C ILE A 23 10.75 -16.56 0.05
N ASP A 24 11.52 -17.57 0.46
CA ASP A 24 11.17 -18.42 1.60
C ASP A 24 11.20 -17.64 2.92
N GLN A 25 12.29 -16.94 3.22
CA GLN A 25 12.47 -16.23 4.49
C GLN A 25 11.49 -15.07 4.68
N PHE A 26 11.09 -14.38 3.60
CA PHE A 26 10.17 -13.25 3.69
C PHE A 26 8.72 -13.63 3.40
N GLY A 27 8.44 -14.91 3.14
CA GLY A 27 7.09 -15.38 2.84
C GLY A 27 6.51 -14.69 1.62
N LEU A 28 7.33 -14.55 0.57
CA LEU A 28 6.92 -14.02 -0.73
C LEU A 28 6.36 -15.15 -1.58
N SER A 29 5.59 -14.79 -2.61
CA SER A 29 5.17 -15.72 -3.66
C SER A 29 6.04 -15.53 -4.89
N SER A 30 6.41 -16.63 -5.54
CA SER A 30 7.15 -16.57 -6.81
C SER A 30 6.23 -16.08 -7.93
N LEU A 31 6.77 -15.30 -8.88
CA LEU A 31 6.06 -15.00 -10.13
C LEU A 31 5.87 -16.23 -11.03
N SER A 32 6.61 -17.30 -10.79
CA SER A 32 6.52 -18.53 -11.58
C SER A 32 5.11 -19.12 -11.52
N GLY A 33 4.48 -19.28 -12.68
CA GLY A 33 3.12 -19.82 -12.79
C GLY A 33 2.01 -18.77 -12.83
N LEU A 34 2.31 -17.48 -12.68
CA LEU A 34 1.34 -16.42 -12.93
C LEU A 34 1.24 -16.14 -14.44
N ASP A 35 0.00 -16.00 -14.90
CA ASP A 35 -0.29 -15.55 -16.27
C ASP A 35 -0.22 -14.02 -16.33
N LEU A 36 0.97 -13.51 -16.64
CA LEU A 36 1.23 -12.08 -16.73
C LEU A 36 0.88 -11.56 -18.13
N PRO A 37 0.00 -10.55 -18.27
CA PRO A 37 -0.28 -9.93 -19.56
C PRO A 37 0.97 -9.26 -20.13
N ALA A 38 1.38 -9.61 -21.36
CA ALA A 38 2.52 -9.01 -22.07
C ALA A 38 3.78 -8.78 -21.20
N PRO A 39 4.37 -9.82 -20.59
CA PRO A 39 5.46 -9.68 -19.64
C PRO A 39 6.67 -8.96 -20.24
N THR A 40 7.25 -8.03 -19.50
CA THR A 40 8.44 -7.27 -19.94
C THR A 40 9.70 -8.13 -19.97
N LYS A 41 10.80 -7.57 -20.46
CA LYS A 41 12.12 -8.26 -20.42
C LYS A 41 12.57 -8.55 -18.98
N LEU A 42 12.19 -7.71 -18.00
CA LEU A 42 12.56 -7.90 -16.61
C LEU A 42 11.84 -9.12 -16.00
N HIS A 43 10.56 -9.31 -16.33
CA HIS A 43 9.80 -10.51 -15.97
C HIS A 43 10.40 -11.77 -16.60
N ARG A 44 10.61 -11.76 -17.93
CA ARG A 44 11.15 -12.93 -18.65
C ARG A 44 12.56 -13.35 -18.22
N ARG A 45 13.33 -12.43 -17.65
CA ARG A 45 14.70 -12.68 -17.15
C ARG A 45 14.72 -13.01 -15.66
N GLY A 46 13.58 -13.06 -14.98
CA GLY A 46 13.49 -13.33 -13.55
C GLY A 46 14.12 -12.22 -12.67
N ILE A 47 14.25 -10.98 -13.19
CA ILE A 47 14.68 -9.84 -12.40
C ILE A 47 13.56 -9.40 -11.49
N VAL A 48 12.32 -9.37 -12.01
CA VAL A 48 11.11 -9.35 -11.21
C VAL A 48 10.81 -10.80 -10.86
N PHE A 49 11.00 -11.19 -9.61
CA PHE A 49 11.04 -12.60 -9.22
C PHE A 49 9.98 -13.00 -8.20
N ALA A 50 9.45 -12.05 -7.44
CA ALA A 50 8.53 -12.33 -6.36
C ALA A 50 7.44 -11.25 -6.21
N HIS A 51 6.38 -11.60 -5.47
CA HIS A 51 5.25 -10.70 -5.21
C HIS A 51 4.56 -11.02 -3.89
N ARG A 52 3.70 -10.09 -3.46
CA ARG A 52 2.64 -10.31 -2.46
C ARG A 52 1.30 -9.92 -3.05
N ASP A 53 0.38 -10.90 -3.15
CA ASP A 53 -1.01 -10.70 -3.61
C ASP A 53 -1.16 -10.04 -5.01
N LEU A 54 -0.23 -10.29 -5.95
CA LEU A 54 -0.31 -9.76 -7.31
C LEU A 54 -1.56 -10.24 -8.07
N ASP A 55 -2.06 -11.41 -7.71
CA ASP A 55 -3.32 -11.96 -8.22
C ASP A 55 -4.50 -11.00 -8.07
N VAL A 56 -4.50 -10.14 -7.06
CA VAL A 56 -5.53 -9.09 -6.88
C VAL A 56 -5.46 -8.03 -7.98
N ILE A 57 -4.26 -7.60 -8.37
CA ILE A 57 -4.07 -6.65 -9.50
C ILE A 57 -4.44 -7.30 -10.82
N LEU A 58 -3.98 -8.54 -11.06
CA LEU A 58 -4.30 -9.29 -12.27
C LEU A 58 -5.82 -9.51 -12.39
N GLY A 59 -6.47 -9.84 -11.27
CA GLY A 59 -7.92 -9.95 -11.19
C GLY A 59 -8.64 -8.63 -11.49
N ALA A 60 -8.19 -7.51 -10.93
CA ALA A 60 -8.76 -6.19 -11.23
C ALA A 60 -8.61 -5.84 -12.71
N HIS A 61 -7.42 -6.07 -13.29
CA HIS A 61 -7.19 -5.87 -14.72
C HIS A 61 -8.14 -6.73 -15.58
N GLN A 62 -8.29 -8.02 -15.28
CA GLN A 62 -9.17 -8.94 -16.01
C GLN A 62 -10.64 -8.51 -15.95
N ARG A 63 -11.08 -8.03 -14.77
CA ARG A 63 -12.46 -7.52 -14.56
C ARG A 63 -12.66 -6.09 -15.03
N LYS A 64 -11.60 -5.43 -15.53
CA LYS A 64 -11.59 -4.00 -15.92
C LYS A 64 -11.98 -3.06 -14.75
N GLU A 65 -11.61 -3.44 -13.55
CA GLU A 65 -11.75 -2.63 -12.35
C GLU A 65 -10.57 -1.65 -12.22
N SER A 66 -10.81 -0.53 -11.55
CA SER A 66 -9.77 0.46 -11.28
C SER A 66 -8.69 -0.10 -10.35
N PHE A 67 -7.44 0.13 -10.68
CA PHE A 67 -6.29 -0.13 -9.82
C PHE A 67 -5.20 0.91 -10.09
N GLY A 68 -4.24 1.01 -9.19
CA GLY A 68 -3.15 1.97 -9.35
C GLY A 68 -1.77 1.34 -9.19
N VAL A 69 -0.76 2.09 -9.59
CA VAL A 69 0.65 1.79 -9.30
C VAL A 69 1.28 2.99 -8.62
N LEU A 70 2.02 2.72 -7.54
CA LEU A 70 2.76 3.75 -6.83
C LEU A 70 4.24 3.41 -6.78
N THR A 71 5.08 4.41 -6.97
CA THR A 71 6.50 4.34 -6.62
C THR A 71 6.97 5.64 -5.99
N GLY A 72 8.07 5.58 -5.27
CA GLY A 72 8.73 6.76 -4.71
C GLY A 72 10.20 6.77 -5.09
N LEU A 73 10.72 7.92 -5.45
CA LEU A 73 12.14 8.10 -5.72
C LEU A 73 12.70 9.27 -4.93
N MET A 74 13.79 8.99 -4.21
CA MET A 74 14.50 10.00 -3.43
C MET A 74 15.42 10.83 -4.33
N PRO A 75 15.25 12.16 -4.42
CA PRO A 75 16.06 13.02 -5.29
C PRO A 75 17.46 13.25 -4.67
N SER A 76 18.30 12.22 -4.66
CA SER A 76 19.62 12.23 -4.03
C SER A 76 20.78 12.32 -5.03
N GLY A 77 20.48 12.41 -6.33
CA GLY A 77 21.47 12.47 -7.41
C GLY A 77 20.81 12.24 -8.76
N ARG A 78 21.60 11.93 -9.77
CA ARG A 78 21.08 11.63 -11.10
C ARG A 78 20.42 10.26 -11.16
N MET A 79 19.40 10.12 -12.00
CA MET A 79 18.85 8.82 -12.33
C MET A 79 19.89 7.88 -12.92
N HIS A 80 19.81 6.63 -12.58
CA HIS A 80 20.67 5.56 -13.08
C HIS A 80 19.85 4.32 -13.46
N LEU A 81 20.50 3.28 -13.99
CA LEU A 81 19.85 2.08 -14.50
C LEU A 81 18.91 1.41 -13.48
N GLY A 82 19.26 1.40 -12.18
CA GLY A 82 18.39 0.87 -11.13
C GLY A 82 17.03 1.58 -11.09
N HIS A 83 17.02 2.90 -11.15
CA HIS A 83 15.75 3.68 -11.22
C HIS A 83 14.96 3.36 -12.49
N SER A 84 15.62 3.20 -13.65
CA SER A 84 14.94 2.89 -14.91
C SER A 84 14.21 1.53 -14.85
N MET A 85 14.76 0.57 -14.12
CA MET A 85 14.12 -0.75 -13.92
C MET A 85 12.81 -0.62 -13.14
N VAL A 86 12.76 0.23 -12.12
CA VAL A 86 11.51 0.51 -11.37
C VAL A 86 10.51 1.21 -12.29
N ILE A 87 10.94 2.24 -13.03
CA ILE A 87 10.06 2.96 -13.96
C ILE A 87 9.53 2.05 -15.08
N GLU A 88 10.31 1.08 -15.55
CA GLU A 88 9.84 0.06 -16.50
C GLU A 88 8.69 -0.79 -15.91
N GLN A 89 8.74 -1.10 -14.61
CA GLN A 89 7.63 -1.79 -13.92
C GLN A 89 6.41 -0.86 -13.81
N VAL A 90 6.59 0.40 -13.42
CA VAL A 90 5.50 1.37 -13.36
C VAL A 90 4.81 1.51 -14.72
N ARG A 91 5.60 1.64 -15.80
CA ARG A 91 5.06 1.70 -17.16
C ARG A 91 4.29 0.44 -17.54
N TYR A 92 4.78 -0.74 -17.17
CA TYR A 92 4.08 -2.00 -17.42
C TYR A 92 2.66 -1.98 -16.84
N TYR A 93 2.49 -1.52 -15.59
CA TYR A 93 1.17 -1.41 -14.99
C TYR A 93 0.34 -0.28 -15.60
N GLN A 94 0.96 0.83 -16.00
CA GLN A 94 0.28 1.88 -16.73
C GLN A 94 -0.29 1.37 -18.05
N GLU A 95 0.46 0.58 -18.80
CA GLU A 95 0.01 -0.09 -20.03
C GLU A 95 -1.12 -1.09 -19.79
N MET A 96 -1.23 -1.65 -18.59
CA MET A 96 -2.35 -2.49 -18.14
C MET A 96 -3.58 -1.66 -17.70
N GLY A 97 -3.49 -0.33 -17.64
CA GLY A 97 -4.58 0.55 -17.25
C GLY A 97 -4.52 1.08 -15.82
N ALA A 98 -3.38 0.99 -15.14
CA ALA A 98 -3.20 1.58 -13.82
C ALA A 98 -3.08 3.09 -13.87
N ASP A 99 -3.68 3.77 -12.88
CA ASP A 99 -3.31 5.15 -12.56
C ASP A 99 -1.95 5.17 -11.88
N VAL A 100 -1.03 6.00 -12.38
CA VAL A 100 0.34 6.10 -11.88
C VAL A 100 0.46 7.22 -10.86
N THR A 101 1.00 6.91 -9.69
CA THR A 101 1.34 7.90 -8.65
C THR A 101 2.83 7.79 -8.34
N ILE A 102 3.56 8.91 -8.48
CA ILE A 102 5.00 8.96 -8.18
C ILE A 102 5.27 9.97 -7.08
N ALA A 103 5.78 9.49 -5.96
CA ALA A 103 6.26 10.33 -4.87
C ALA A 103 7.70 10.80 -5.13
N VAL A 104 7.92 12.10 -5.10
CA VAL A 104 9.26 12.65 -4.93
C VAL A 104 9.53 12.75 -3.43
N ALA A 105 10.42 11.87 -2.94
CA ALA A 105 10.72 11.72 -1.52
C ALA A 105 11.69 12.82 -1.04
N ASP A 106 11.28 14.09 -1.14
CA ASP A 106 12.08 15.26 -0.79
C ASP A 106 12.23 15.41 0.74
N LEU A 107 11.25 15.02 1.53
CA LEU A 107 11.36 14.99 3.01
C LEU A 107 12.37 13.93 3.47
N GLU A 108 12.31 12.74 2.88
CA GLU A 108 13.24 11.66 3.18
C GLU A 108 14.67 12.02 2.76
N SER A 109 14.83 12.61 1.57
CA SER A 109 16.12 13.10 1.09
C SER A 109 16.73 14.13 2.04
N GLN A 110 15.94 15.06 2.55
CA GLN A 110 16.38 16.03 3.55
C GLN A 110 16.80 15.34 4.86
N ALA A 111 15.99 14.40 5.36
CA ALA A 111 16.22 13.74 6.64
C ALA A 111 17.48 12.84 6.63
N THR A 112 17.74 12.15 5.51
CA THR A 112 18.75 11.08 5.42
C THR A 112 20.01 11.47 4.65
N ARG A 113 19.90 12.43 3.72
CA ARG A 113 21.01 12.87 2.85
C ARG A 113 21.41 14.34 3.03
N GLY A 114 20.66 15.09 3.84
CA GLY A 114 20.94 16.51 4.07
C GLY A 114 20.69 17.42 2.86
N ILE A 115 19.99 16.93 1.82
CA ILE A 115 19.63 17.71 0.64
C ILE A 115 18.49 18.65 0.99
N SER A 116 18.64 19.93 0.71
CA SER A 116 17.56 20.89 0.98
C SER A 116 16.32 20.61 0.13
N LEU A 117 15.12 20.97 0.65
CA LEU A 117 13.86 20.76 -0.09
C LEU A 117 13.89 21.45 -1.47
N ASN A 118 14.50 22.63 -1.56
CA ASN A 118 14.58 23.34 -2.84
C ASN A 118 15.52 22.63 -3.82
N GLU A 119 16.66 22.16 -3.36
CA GLU A 119 17.60 21.40 -4.19
C GLU A 119 16.99 20.07 -4.66
N GLY A 120 16.31 19.33 -3.76
CA GLY A 120 15.61 18.11 -4.12
C GLY A 120 14.52 18.34 -5.18
N LYS A 121 13.78 19.44 -5.09
CA LYS A 121 12.78 19.84 -6.11
C LYS A 121 13.42 20.14 -7.47
N GLU A 122 14.56 20.83 -7.47
CA GLU A 122 15.28 21.12 -8.72
C GLU A 122 15.84 19.86 -9.37
N ILE A 123 16.44 18.95 -8.59
CA ILE A 123 16.91 17.65 -9.07
C ILE A 123 15.74 16.86 -9.67
N ALA A 124 14.62 16.74 -8.94
CA ALA A 124 13.46 16.00 -9.39
C ALA A 124 12.88 16.56 -10.71
N ARG A 125 12.73 17.89 -10.82
CA ARG A 125 12.17 18.51 -12.03
C ARG A 125 13.07 18.37 -13.24
N LYS A 126 14.39 18.61 -13.06
CA LYS A 126 15.35 18.66 -14.17
C LYS A 126 15.81 17.30 -14.65
N ASP A 127 15.90 16.33 -13.74
CA ASP A 127 16.43 15.00 -14.04
C ASP A 127 15.32 13.94 -14.01
N TYR A 128 14.61 13.76 -12.88
CA TYR A 128 13.72 12.63 -12.70
C TYR A 128 12.49 12.71 -13.60
N VAL A 129 11.75 13.82 -13.61
CA VAL A 129 10.54 13.98 -14.43
C VAL A 129 10.88 13.88 -15.92
N ALA A 130 12.00 14.46 -16.36
CA ALA A 130 12.47 14.34 -17.73
C ALA A 130 12.78 12.88 -18.12
N ASN A 131 13.40 12.13 -17.21
CA ASN A 131 13.68 10.71 -17.44
C ASN A 131 12.40 9.86 -17.41
N TYR A 132 11.40 10.16 -16.58
CA TYR A 132 10.11 9.45 -16.60
C TYR A 132 9.45 9.57 -17.97
N ALA A 133 9.40 10.77 -18.53
CA ALA A 133 8.87 11.00 -19.87
C ALA A 133 9.71 10.28 -20.94
N ALA A 134 11.07 10.34 -20.85
CA ALA A 134 11.97 9.66 -21.79
C ALA A 134 11.83 8.12 -21.73
N LEU A 135 11.51 7.56 -20.56
CA LEU A 135 11.23 6.13 -20.36
C LEU A 135 9.83 5.71 -20.78
N GLY A 136 9.01 6.67 -21.24
CA GLY A 136 7.72 6.40 -21.89
C GLY A 136 6.52 6.38 -20.94
N LEU A 137 6.61 6.98 -19.73
CA LEU A 137 5.41 7.20 -18.92
C LEU A 137 4.49 8.23 -19.58
N LEU A 138 3.19 7.92 -19.62
CA LEU A 138 2.17 8.77 -20.19
C LEU A 138 1.72 9.82 -19.16
N SER A 139 1.75 11.10 -19.51
CA SER A 139 1.38 12.20 -18.63
C SER A 139 -0.06 12.16 -18.16
N ASP A 140 -0.98 11.74 -19.03
CA ASP A 140 -2.42 11.82 -18.81
C ASP A 140 -2.92 10.89 -17.70
N SER A 141 -2.14 9.86 -17.37
CA SER A 141 -2.43 8.90 -16.28
C SER A 141 -1.30 8.84 -15.25
N THR A 142 -0.46 9.89 -15.16
CA THR A 142 0.64 9.97 -14.19
C THR A 142 0.55 11.22 -13.34
N GLU A 143 0.44 11.05 -12.05
CA GLU A 143 0.60 12.11 -11.06
C GLU A 143 2.00 12.03 -10.44
N VAL A 144 2.73 13.15 -10.43
CA VAL A 144 4.01 13.30 -9.71
C VAL A 144 3.83 14.36 -8.63
N TYR A 145 4.13 14.05 -7.39
CA TYR A 145 4.00 14.99 -6.28
C TYR A 145 5.24 14.99 -5.37
N PHE A 146 5.39 16.06 -4.60
CA PHE A 146 6.41 16.18 -3.57
C PHE A 146 5.82 15.85 -2.20
N GLN A 147 6.49 15.00 -1.42
CA GLN A 147 6.06 14.66 -0.06
C GLN A 147 5.84 15.91 0.80
N SER A 148 6.74 16.91 0.69
CA SER A 148 6.64 18.18 1.44
C SER A 148 5.40 19.01 1.08
N GLN A 149 4.74 18.74 -0.04
CA GLN A 149 3.57 19.48 -0.52
C GLN A 149 2.26 18.68 -0.42
N ARG A 150 2.33 17.38 -0.08
CA ARG A 150 1.18 16.49 0.02
C ARG A 150 0.75 16.32 1.48
N SER A 151 -0.11 17.22 1.97
CA SER A 151 -0.57 17.21 3.36
C SER A 151 -1.30 15.92 3.76
N ALA A 152 -1.99 15.26 2.83
CA ALA A 152 -2.67 14.00 3.06
C ALA A 152 -1.68 12.89 3.48
N VAL A 153 -0.52 12.81 2.84
CA VAL A 153 0.56 11.86 3.17
C VAL A 153 1.04 12.07 4.60
N GLN A 154 1.35 13.32 4.96
CA GLN A 154 1.85 13.65 6.29
C GLN A 154 0.79 13.39 7.36
N ARG A 155 -0.47 13.79 7.11
CA ARG A 155 -1.62 13.55 8.00
C ARG A 155 -1.84 12.06 8.23
N LEU A 156 -1.86 11.25 7.16
CA LEU A 156 -2.06 9.82 7.25
C LEU A 156 -0.92 9.12 8.00
N GLY A 157 0.33 9.47 7.69
CA GLY A 157 1.50 8.97 8.43
C GLY A 157 1.43 9.28 9.91
N PHE A 158 1.06 10.51 10.30
CA PHE A 158 0.90 10.89 11.69
C PHE A 158 -0.22 10.10 12.39
N GLN A 159 -1.39 9.96 11.75
CA GLN A 159 -2.52 9.22 12.31
C GLN A 159 -2.19 7.74 12.54
N LEU A 160 -1.51 7.11 11.57
CA LEU A 160 -1.09 5.70 11.66
C LEU A 160 0.01 5.48 12.70
N GLY A 161 0.76 6.51 13.07
CA GLY A 161 1.77 6.46 14.12
C GLY A 161 1.26 5.97 15.48
N LYS A 162 -0.04 6.12 15.76
CA LYS A 162 -0.69 5.54 16.95
C LYS A 162 -0.65 4.00 16.99
N ARG A 163 -0.40 3.34 15.87
CA ARG A 163 -0.45 1.88 15.70
C ARG A 163 0.92 1.20 15.76
N THR A 164 1.97 1.98 15.94
CA THR A 164 3.36 1.52 16.07
C THR A 164 4.06 2.23 17.23
N ASN A 165 5.27 1.81 17.55
CA ASN A 165 6.07 2.38 18.63
C ASN A 165 7.57 2.36 18.26
N LEU A 166 8.38 3.03 19.07
CA LEU A 166 9.81 3.16 18.81
C LEU A 166 10.55 1.81 18.78
N ASN A 167 10.20 0.88 19.66
CA ASN A 167 10.85 -0.44 19.69
C ASN A 167 10.63 -1.23 18.39
N GLU A 168 9.45 -1.11 17.77
CA GLU A 168 9.16 -1.69 16.46
C GLU A 168 10.05 -1.07 15.38
N PHE A 169 10.28 0.24 15.43
CA PHE A 169 11.17 0.97 14.53
C PHE A 169 12.64 0.62 14.74
N GLU A 170 13.09 0.51 15.98
CA GLU A 170 14.45 0.04 16.30
C GLU A 170 14.70 -1.38 15.76
N SER A 171 13.71 -2.25 15.90
CA SER A 171 13.80 -3.63 15.40
C SER A 171 13.85 -3.70 13.86
N ILE A 172 13.09 -2.86 13.15
CA ILE A 172 12.98 -2.87 11.68
C ILE A 172 14.15 -2.14 11.04
N TYR A 173 14.50 -0.95 11.55
CA TYR A 173 15.41 0.00 10.91
C TYR A 173 16.76 0.14 11.60
N GLY A 174 16.92 -0.45 12.78
CA GLY A 174 18.14 -0.29 13.57
C GLY A 174 18.32 1.12 14.14
N PHE A 175 17.25 1.88 14.31
CA PHE A 175 17.32 3.21 14.91
C PHE A 175 17.83 3.14 16.34
N SER A 176 18.51 4.19 16.78
CA SER A 176 19.04 4.34 18.12
C SER A 176 18.69 5.72 18.68
N GLY A 177 19.03 5.97 19.94
CA GLY A 177 18.85 7.28 20.56
C GLY A 177 19.59 8.44 19.87
N GLU A 178 20.58 8.12 19.01
CA GLU A 178 21.33 9.10 18.22
C GLU A 178 20.68 9.42 16.87
N THR A 179 19.68 8.64 16.46
CA THR A 179 18.99 8.85 15.17
C THR A 179 18.16 10.14 15.24
N ASN A 180 18.34 11.05 14.29
CA ASN A 180 17.58 12.29 14.26
C ASN A 180 16.07 12.02 14.03
N LEU A 181 15.22 12.86 14.63
CA LEU A 181 13.75 12.64 14.60
C LEU A 181 13.16 12.68 13.19
N ALA A 182 13.72 13.47 12.28
CA ALA A 182 13.25 13.51 10.89
C ALA A 182 13.47 12.15 10.20
N HIS A 183 14.61 11.51 10.47
CA HIS A 183 14.90 10.17 9.95
C HIS A 183 13.96 9.11 10.57
N VAL A 184 13.66 9.23 11.88
CA VAL A 184 12.67 8.35 12.53
C VAL A 184 11.27 8.52 11.95
N GLN A 185 10.91 9.72 11.49
CA GLN A 185 9.61 10.00 10.87
C GLN A 185 9.52 9.56 9.41
N ALA A 186 10.62 9.46 8.68
CA ALA A 186 10.63 9.13 7.25
C ALA A 186 9.83 7.86 6.89
N PRO A 187 9.95 6.72 7.61
CA PRO A 187 9.12 5.55 7.34
C PRO A 187 7.62 5.81 7.48
N MET A 188 7.17 6.69 8.39
CA MET A 188 5.76 7.02 8.53
C MET A 188 5.26 7.91 7.39
N VAL A 189 6.10 8.79 6.86
CA VAL A 189 5.80 9.54 5.63
C VAL A 189 5.64 8.57 4.46
N GLN A 190 6.54 7.59 4.32
CA GLN A 190 6.45 6.57 3.28
C GLN A 190 5.20 5.70 3.42
N VAL A 191 4.78 5.34 4.63
CA VAL A 191 3.49 4.68 4.88
C VAL A 191 2.33 5.54 4.38
N GLY A 192 2.39 6.85 4.64
CA GLY A 192 1.43 7.81 4.09
C GLY A 192 1.43 7.83 2.56
N ASP A 193 2.62 7.82 1.92
CA ASP A 193 2.73 7.75 0.46
C ASP A 193 2.04 6.50 -0.11
N ILE A 194 2.30 5.34 0.48
CA ILE A 194 1.78 4.06 -0.02
C ILE A 194 0.26 3.98 0.11
N LEU A 195 -0.31 4.56 1.16
CA LEU A 195 -1.72 4.40 1.47
C LEU A 195 -2.61 5.53 0.94
N HIS A 196 -2.09 6.76 0.76
CA HIS A 196 -2.92 7.90 0.36
C HIS A 196 -3.62 7.76 -1.00
N PRO A 197 -3.10 7.03 -2.03
CA PRO A 197 -3.82 6.88 -3.30
C PRO A 197 -5.17 6.15 -3.16
N GLN A 198 -5.43 5.56 -2.01
CA GLN A 198 -6.69 4.90 -1.68
C GLN A 198 -7.69 5.80 -0.93
N LEU A 199 -7.31 7.05 -0.63
CA LEU A 199 -8.24 8.05 -0.10
C LEU A 199 -9.18 8.53 -1.22
N ASP A 200 -10.42 8.88 -0.88
CA ASP A 200 -11.44 9.29 -1.85
C ASP A 200 -10.98 10.45 -2.74
N GLU A 201 -10.24 11.40 -2.18
CA GLU A 201 -9.68 12.55 -2.90
C GLU A 201 -8.56 12.19 -3.91
N TYR A 202 -8.04 10.94 -3.87
CA TYR A 202 -6.95 10.44 -4.75
C TYR A 202 -7.33 9.19 -5.56
N GLY A 203 -8.61 8.90 -5.68
CA GLY A 203 -9.11 7.82 -6.51
C GLY A 203 -9.88 6.73 -5.76
N GLY A 204 -9.96 6.80 -4.43
CA GLY A 204 -10.76 5.91 -3.60
C GLY A 204 -10.15 4.52 -3.40
N LEU A 205 -10.92 3.67 -2.72
CA LEU A 205 -10.49 2.31 -2.37
C LEU A 205 -10.31 1.45 -3.62
N ARG A 206 -9.08 1.11 -3.92
CA ARG A 206 -8.68 0.24 -5.04
C ARG A 206 -7.35 -0.45 -4.73
N PRO A 207 -7.03 -1.58 -5.37
CA PRO A 207 -5.72 -2.18 -5.25
C PRO A 207 -4.62 -1.25 -5.79
N ILE A 208 -3.52 -1.15 -5.05
CA ILE A 208 -2.34 -0.38 -5.49
C ILE A 208 -1.14 -1.33 -5.49
N VAL A 209 -0.48 -1.46 -6.65
CA VAL A 209 0.78 -2.17 -6.75
C VAL A 209 1.95 -1.23 -6.50
N VAL A 210 2.94 -1.70 -5.75
CA VAL A 210 4.13 -0.91 -5.40
C VAL A 210 5.36 -1.70 -5.83
N PRO A 211 5.88 -1.49 -7.06
CA PRO A 211 7.10 -2.14 -7.52
C PRO A 211 8.31 -1.53 -6.84
N VAL A 212 9.13 -2.38 -6.21
CA VAL A 212 10.27 -1.96 -5.39
C VAL A 212 11.43 -2.94 -5.48
N GLY A 213 12.62 -2.51 -5.04
CA GLY A 213 13.71 -3.41 -4.72
C GLY A 213 13.48 -4.20 -3.43
N VAL A 214 14.19 -5.29 -3.27
CA VAL A 214 14.11 -6.16 -2.06
C VAL A 214 14.44 -5.37 -0.79
N ASP A 215 15.33 -4.38 -0.88
CA ASP A 215 15.69 -3.47 0.21
C ASP A 215 14.48 -2.73 0.81
N GLN A 216 13.41 -2.54 0.05
CA GLN A 216 12.19 -1.86 0.49
C GLN A 216 11.18 -2.79 1.19
N ASP A 217 11.41 -4.12 1.25
CA ASP A 217 10.49 -5.06 1.91
C ASP A 217 10.16 -4.70 3.37
N PRO A 218 11.12 -4.25 4.22
CA PRO A 218 10.81 -3.84 5.59
C PRO A 218 9.76 -2.71 5.67
N HIS A 219 9.83 -1.71 4.78
CA HIS A 219 8.86 -0.62 4.71
C HIS A 219 7.46 -1.13 4.31
N LEU A 220 7.40 -2.03 3.33
CA LEU A 220 6.13 -2.58 2.86
C LEU A 220 5.49 -3.49 3.92
N ARG A 221 6.29 -4.26 4.65
CA ARG A 221 5.77 -5.06 5.78
C ARG A 221 5.24 -4.17 6.91
N LEU A 222 5.95 -3.10 7.26
CA LEU A 222 5.45 -2.10 8.22
C LEU A 222 4.12 -1.53 7.74
N CYS A 223 4.04 -1.06 6.50
CA CYS A 223 2.85 -0.48 5.92
C CYS A 223 1.66 -1.45 5.95
N ARG A 224 1.85 -2.70 5.50
CA ARG A 224 0.82 -3.76 5.55
C ARG A 224 0.38 -4.07 6.98
N GLY A 225 1.34 -4.14 7.91
CA GLY A 225 1.06 -4.34 9.33
C GLY A 225 0.22 -3.22 9.93
N LEU A 226 0.54 -1.97 9.62
CA LEU A 226 -0.22 -0.79 10.07
C LEU A 226 -1.61 -0.75 9.44
N ALA A 227 -1.73 -1.00 8.14
CA ALA A 227 -3.01 -1.12 7.46
C ALA A 227 -3.89 -2.21 8.08
N GLY A 228 -3.31 -3.38 8.42
CA GLY A 228 -4.01 -4.45 9.12
C GLY A 228 -4.43 -4.11 10.56
N LYS A 229 -3.62 -3.30 11.27
CA LYS A 229 -3.95 -2.82 12.63
C LYS A 229 -5.04 -1.73 12.62
N THR A 230 -5.31 -1.09 11.49
CA THR A 230 -6.40 -0.11 11.34
C THR A 230 -7.76 -0.74 11.10
N ASN A 231 -8.00 -1.95 11.58
CA ASN A 231 -9.25 -2.66 11.40
C ASN A 231 -10.45 -1.70 11.48
N TRP A 232 -11.00 -1.36 10.33
CA TRP A 232 -12.16 -0.48 10.21
C TRP A 232 -13.42 -1.15 10.78
N PHE A 233 -13.34 -2.46 10.90
CA PHE A 233 -14.41 -3.27 11.44
C PHE A 233 -13.85 -4.20 12.52
N ASN A 234 -14.43 -4.11 13.72
CA ASN A 234 -14.20 -5.04 14.81
C ASN A 234 -15.49 -5.82 15.07
N VAL A 235 -15.44 -7.12 14.89
CA VAL A 235 -16.56 -8.00 15.17
C VAL A 235 -16.26 -8.77 16.45
N ASN A 236 -17.04 -8.56 17.47
CA ASN A 236 -16.90 -9.24 18.75
C ASN A 236 -18.14 -10.02 19.10
N ASP A 237 -17.97 -11.28 19.51
CA ASP A 237 -19.04 -12.07 20.11
C ASP A 237 -19.44 -11.49 21.46
N ARG A 238 -20.72 -11.37 21.68
CA ARG A 238 -21.26 -11.03 23.00
C ARG A 238 -21.50 -12.30 23.80
N LYS A 239 -21.15 -12.27 25.10
CA LYS A 239 -21.33 -13.41 26.01
C LYS A 239 -22.80 -13.96 26.10
N ASN A 240 -23.77 -13.18 25.61
CA ASN A 240 -25.19 -13.51 25.63
C ASN A 240 -25.74 -13.95 24.25
N GLY A 241 -24.87 -14.35 23.32
CA GLY A 241 -25.23 -14.65 21.94
C GLY A 241 -25.62 -13.39 21.15
N GLY A 242 -24.87 -13.03 20.15
CA GLY A 242 -25.04 -11.85 19.32
C GLY A 242 -23.70 -11.23 18.97
N LEU A 243 -23.66 -10.45 17.90
CA LEU A 243 -22.47 -9.83 17.39
C LEU A 243 -22.46 -8.32 17.70
N ARG A 244 -21.32 -7.81 18.10
CA ARG A 244 -21.06 -6.38 18.10
C ARG A 244 -20.10 -6.08 16.97
N ILE A 245 -20.54 -5.27 16.02
CA ILE A 245 -19.71 -4.74 14.93
C ILE A 245 -19.39 -3.29 15.26
N THR A 246 -18.12 -2.97 15.40
CA THR A 246 -17.66 -1.59 15.54
C THR A 246 -17.02 -1.18 14.24
N VAL A 247 -17.54 -0.16 13.60
CA VAL A 247 -16.95 0.47 12.42
C VAL A 247 -16.11 1.64 12.89
N SER A 248 -14.82 1.63 12.60
CA SER A 248 -13.88 2.66 13.01
C SER A 248 -13.17 3.22 11.78
N VAL A 249 -13.27 4.51 11.55
CA VAL A 249 -12.51 5.21 10.51
C VAL A 249 -11.71 6.32 11.17
N MET A 250 -10.39 6.20 11.18
CA MET A 250 -9.48 7.25 11.65
C MET A 250 -9.81 7.85 13.03
N ASP A 251 -10.29 7.04 13.97
CA ASP A 251 -10.75 7.42 15.34
C ASP A 251 -12.25 7.77 15.48
N ASP A 252 -13.02 7.92 14.39
CA ASP A 252 -14.47 7.96 14.46
C ASP A 252 -15.03 6.54 14.56
N ASN A 253 -15.77 6.29 15.63
CA ASN A 253 -16.30 4.96 15.91
C ASN A 253 -17.83 4.97 15.84
N GLN A 254 -18.36 4.10 14.99
CA GLN A 254 -19.78 3.75 14.96
C GLN A 254 -19.94 2.30 15.46
N SER A 255 -20.76 2.10 16.46
CA SER A 255 -21.01 0.76 17.01
C SER A 255 -22.39 0.28 16.65
N ILE A 256 -22.45 -0.87 16.00
CA ILE A 256 -23.68 -1.58 15.66
C ILE A 256 -23.80 -2.80 16.56
N VAL A 257 -24.89 -2.91 17.26
CA VAL A 257 -25.17 -4.06 18.12
C VAL A 257 -26.29 -4.87 17.51
N ALA A 258 -25.96 -6.07 17.04
CA ALA A 258 -26.93 -7.05 16.59
C ALA A 258 -27.32 -7.95 17.77
N GLY A 259 -28.61 -7.97 18.16
CA GLY A 259 -29.13 -8.94 19.11
C GLY A 259 -29.46 -10.26 18.42
N ASP A 260 -29.65 -11.34 19.22
CA ASP A 260 -29.92 -12.73 18.76
C ASP A 260 -31.09 -12.89 17.79
N LYS A 261 -32.00 -11.92 17.73
CA LYS A 261 -33.20 -11.93 16.89
C LYS A 261 -33.22 -10.89 15.79
N ALA A 262 -32.17 -10.08 15.67
CA ALA A 262 -32.09 -9.11 14.57
C ALA A 262 -31.99 -9.86 13.25
N SER A 263 -32.87 -9.55 12.30
CA SER A 263 -32.78 -10.13 10.96
C SER A 263 -31.47 -9.68 10.32
N LYS A 264 -30.80 -10.56 9.59
CA LYS A 264 -29.57 -10.23 8.83
C LYS A 264 -29.73 -8.95 8.01
N LYS A 265 -30.93 -8.72 7.45
CA LYS A 265 -31.29 -7.51 6.70
C LYS A 265 -31.25 -6.24 7.54
N ALA A 266 -31.67 -6.29 8.81
CA ALA A 266 -31.60 -5.12 9.69
C ALA A 266 -30.19 -4.77 10.12
N VAL A 267 -29.35 -5.78 10.40
CA VAL A 267 -27.93 -5.59 10.70
C VAL A 267 -27.21 -5.00 9.50
N PHE A 268 -27.50 -5.49 8.31
CA PHE A 268 -26.94 -4.99 7.07
C PHE A 268 -27.33 -3.53 6.78
N GLY A 269 -28.60 -3.19 6.97
CA GLY A 269 -29.07 -1.80 6.87
C GLY A 269 -28.29 -0.85 7.79
N GLN A 270 -28.04 -1.26 9.03
CA GLN A 270 -27.24 -0.46 9.99
C GLN A 270 -25.77 -0.32 9.57
N ILE A 271 -25.18 -1.36 8.93
CA ILE A 271 -23.82 -1.27 8.38
C ILE A 271 -23.79 -0.26 7.23
N VAL A 272 -24.78 -0.33 6.31
CA VAL A 272 -24.92 0.61 5.20
C VAL A 272 -25.05 2.04 5.70
N ASP A 273 -25.92 2.27 6.68
CA ASP A 273 -26.14 3.60 7.27
C ASP A 273 -24.88 4.12 7.97
N ALA A 274 -24.14 3.24 8.67
CA ALA A 274 -22.87 3.61 9.30
C ALA A 274 -21.80 3.97 8.29
N LEU A 275 -21.69 3.23 7.17
CA LEU A 275 -20.76 3.53 6.09
C LEU A 275 -21.07 4.88 5.43
N LYS A 276 -22.34 5.16 5.12
CA LYS A 276 -22.78 6.45 4.59
C LYS A 276 -22.48 7.60 5.54
N HIS A 277 -22.72 7.39 6.84
CA HIS A 277 -22.42 8.40 7.87
C HIS A 277 -20.91 8.69 7.97
N LEU A 278 -20.09 7.71 7.68
CA LEU A 278 -18.62 7.83 7.63
C LEU A 278 -18.09 8.39 6.29
N GLY A 279 -18.98 8.77 5.36
CA GLY A 279 -18.64 9.46 4.11
C GLY A 279 -18.35 8.54 2.92
N TYR A 280 -18.72 7.26 2.98
CA TYR A 280 -18.60 6.37 1.81
C TYR A 280 -19.61 6.71 0.73
N SER A 281 -19.18 6.65 -0.54
CA SER A 281 -20.05 6.96 -1.66
C SER A 281 -21.20 5.96 -1.80
N ASP A 282 -22.35 6.43 -2.28
CA ASP A 282 -23.53 5.58 -2.52
C ASP A 282 -23.24 4.43 -3.49
N ILE A 283 -22.36 4.64 -4.48
CA ILE A 283 -21.95 3.62 -5.46
C ILE A 283 -21.25 2.45 -4.77
N MET A 284 -20.31 2.73 -3.87
CA MET A 284 -19.63 1.67 -3.10
C MET A 284 -20.59 0.91 -2.19
N VAL A 285 -21.53 1.63 -1.57
CA VAL A 285 -22.54 1.03 -0.70
C VAL A 285 -23.52 0.18 -1.51
N GLU A 286 -23.93 0.61 -2.70
CA GLU A 286 -24.81 -0.16 -3.60
C GLU A 286 -24.15 -1.42 -4.13
N ASP A 287 -22.85 -1.39 -4.43
CA ASP A 287 -22.11 -2.58 -4.85
C ASP A 287 -22.06 -3.63 -3.73
N ILE A 288 -21.81 -3.20 -2.48
CA ILE A 288 -21.88 -4.03 -1.28
C ILE A 288 -23.26 -4.68 -1.15
N VAL A 289 -24.33 -3.87 -1.30
CA VAL A 289 -25.72 -4.33 -1.21
C VAL A 289 -26.05 -5.36 -2.29
N SER A 290 -25.59 -5.09 -3.53
CA SER A 290 -25.80 -5.97 -4.68
C SER A 290 -25.13 -7.33 -4.48
N GLN A 291 -23.87 -7.35 -4.06
CA GLN A 291 -23.13 -8.59 -3.80
C GLN A 291 -23.73 -9.39 -2.65
N ALA A 292 -24.16 -8.74 -1.56
CA ALA A 292 -24.80 -9.38 -0.43
C ALA A 292 -26.18 -9.97 -0.78
N ASN A 293 -26.94 -9.33 -1.65
CA ASN A 293 -28.25 -9.83 -2.11
C ASN A 293 -28.13 -11.00 -3.10
N ALA A 294 -27.05 -11.06 -3.88
CA ALA A 294 -26.82 -12.11 -4.87
C ALA A 294 -26.49 -13.47 -4.22
N ASN A 295 -26.04 -13.52 -2.96
CA ASN A 295 -25.58 -14.75 -2.33
C ASN A 295 -25.91 -14.87 -0.83
N PRO A 296 -27.16 -15.12 -0.46
CA PRO A 296 -27.64 -15.10 0.95
C PRO A 296 -27.05 -16.20 1.85
N THR A 297 -26.50 -17.28 1.29
CA THR A 297 -25.88 -18.38 2.05
C THR A 297 -24.47 -18.09 2.51
N ILE A 298 -23.78 -17.19 1.85
CA ILE A 298 -22.39 -16.79 2.13
C ILE A 298 -22.34 -15.53 3.03
N TYR A 299 -23.49 -15.10 3.54
CA TYR A 299 -23.66 -13.80 4.20
C TYR A 299 -22.75 -13.57 5.41
N ASN A 300 -22.42 -14.60 6.17
CA ASN A 300 -21.51 -14.48 7.31
C ASN A 300 -20.05 -14.43 6.84
N ASP A 301 -19.67 -15.29 5.89
CA ASP A 301 -18.31 -15.35 5.34
C ASP A 301 -18.04 -14.15 4.42
N LEU A 302 -19.04 -13.70 3.65
CA LEU A 302 -18.95 -12.51 2.80
C LEU A 302 -18.85 -11.21 3.60
N ILE A 303 -19.56 -11.06 4.71
CA ILE A 303 -19.36 -9.92 5.60
C ILE A 303 -17.94 -9.94 6.17
N PHE A 304 -17.45 -11.10 6.63
CA PHE A 304 -16.09 -11.23 7.13
C PHE A 304 -15.03 -11.03 6.02
N ASP A 305 -15.23 -11.60 4.85
CA ASP A 305 -14.31 -11.47 3.72
C ASP A 305 -14.42 -10.10 3.08
N PHE A 306 -15.60 -9.51 3.01
CA PHE A 306 -15.81 -8.14 2.55
C PHE A 306 -15.20 -7.12 3.53
N LEU A 307 -15.35 -7.29 4.82
CA LEU A 307 -14.70 -6.49 5.85
C LEU A 307 -13.16 -6.63 5.80
N LYS A 308 -12.64 -7.79 5.39
CA LYS A 308 -11.22 -7.99 5.06
C LYS A 308 -10.82 -7.36 3.72
N LEU A 309 -11.72 -7.37 2.73
CA LEU A 309 -11.49 -6.80 1.39
C LEU A 309 -11.41 -5.26 1.40
N MET A 310 -12.08 -4.60 2.33
CA MET A 310 -11.98 -3.16 2.56
C MET A 310 -10.68 -2.74 3.28
N LEU A 311 -9.87 -3.69 3.74
CA LEU A 311 -8.52 -3.40 4.20
C LEU A 311 -7.67 -2.97 3.00
N LEU A 312 -7.00 -1.85 3.15
CA LEU A 312 -6.06 -1.29 2.16
C LEU A 312 -5.14 -2.39 1.59
N LYS A 313 -5.40 -2.81 0.35
CA LYS A 313 -4.63 -3.89 -0.28
C LYS A 313 -3.42 -3.31 -0.98
N ILE A 314 -2.27 -3.47 -0.35
CA ILE A 314 -0.98 -3.09 -0.94
C ILE A 314 -0.34 -4.33 -1.53
N ILE A 315 0.04 -4.23 -2.78
CA ILE A 315 0.66 -5.30 -3.54
C ILE A 315 2.00 -4.81 -4.06
N TYR A 316 3.05 -5.63 -3.98
CA TYR A 316 4.37 -5.28 -4.48
C TYR A 316 5.13 -6.52 -4.98
N TYR A 317 6.19 -6.29 -5.70
CA TYR A 317 7.18 -7.29 -6.10
C TYR A 317 8.39 -7.29 -5.21
#